data_08086425a73715f76ed2703483d8d97c
#
_entry.id   08086425a73715f76ed2703483d8d97c
#
_cell.length_a   1.000
_cell.length_b   1.000
_cell.length_c   1.000
_cell.angle_alpha   90.00
_cell.angle_beta   90.00
_cell.angle_gamma   90.00
#
_symmetry.space_group_name_H-M   'P 1'
#
loop_
_entity.id
_entity.type
_entity.pdbx_description
1 polymer ?
#
loop_
_entity_poly.entity_id
_entity_poly.type
_entity_poly.pdbx_seq_one_letter_code
_entity_poly.pdbx_strand_id
1 'polypeptide(L)'
;MVAAFSSARMAGLPYRMGRCLSPDASWVSYERWNALTDKQQASYAPLCPEFLIEILSASDSLKILQAKMDVWMANGAKLAWLVDPYGATIAIYRAGAAPEVLQKPDSIEAGEPVAGFRLTTSRLWA
;
A
#
# COMPACT_ATOMS: atom_id res chain seq x y z
N MET A 1 16.70 6.29 -2.86
CA MET A 1 15.32 5.82 -2.67
C MET A 1 15.30 4.30 -2.66
N VAL A 2 14.85 3.72 -1.59
CA VAL A 2 14.76 2.27 -1.47
C VAL A 2 13.31 1.85 -1.57
N ALA A 3 13.02 0.96 -2.51
CA ALA A 3 11.82 0.17 -2.41
C ALA A 3 12.05 -0.93 -1.38
N ALA A 4 11.47 -0.79 -0.21
CA ALA A 4 11.43 -1.88 0.75
C ALA A 4 10.22 -2.73 0.41
N PHE A 5 10.45 -3.91 -0.10
CA PHE A 5 9.38 -4.80 -0.51
C PHE A 5 8.90 -5.65 0.66
N SER A 6 7.61 -5.70 0.84
CA SER A 6 6.82 -6.76 1.48
C SER A 6 6.92 -6.97 2.98
N SER A 7 7.71 -6.26 3.76
CA SER A 7 7.80 -6.58 5.18
C SER A 7 7.54 -5.43 6.14
N ALA A 8 7.07 -4.30 5.65
CA ALA A 8 6.62 -3.24 6.54
C ALA A 8 5.33 -3.70 7.24
N ARG A 9 5.42 -3.95 8.51
CA ARG A 9 4.25 -4.26 9.32
C ARG A 9 3.98 -3.10 10.25
N MET A 10 2.77 -2.60 10.25
CA MET A 10 2.37 -1.60 11.23
C MET A 10 2.12 -2.29 12.56
N ALA A 11 3.13 -2.29 13.43
CA ALA A 11 2.98 -2.74 14.80
C ALA A 11 2.34 -1.61 15.63
N GLY A 12 1.43 -1.96 16.51
CA GLY A 12 0.86 -1.02 17.47
C GLY A 12 -0.25 -0.12 16.94
N LEU A 13 -0.90 -0.53 15.87
CA LEU A 13 -2.13 0.14 15.45
C LEU A 13 -3.19 0.02 16.53
N PRO A 14 -3.86 1.13 16.88
CA PRO A 14 -4.99 1.09 17.82
C PRO A 14 -6.22 0.45 17.16
N TYR A 15 -6.00 -0.48 16.25
CA TYR A 15 -7.07 -1.15 15.56
C TYR A 15 -7.43 -2.43 16.29
N ARG A 16 -8.72 -2.67 16.43
CA ARG A 16 -9.29 -3.76 17.22
C ARG A 16 -8.86 -5.17 16.81
N MET A 17 -8.09 -5.30 15.76
CA MET A 17 -7.66 -6.63 15.29
C MET A 17 -6.38 -7.13 15.93
N GLY A 18 -5.68 -6.32 16.72
CA GLY A 18 -4.45 -6.72 17.42
C GLY A 18 -3.37 -7.30 16.50
N ARG A 19 -3.45 -7.01 15.21
CA ARG A 19 -2.57 -7.59 14.19
C ARG A 19 -1.70 -6.53 13.56
N CYS A 20 -0.45 -6.90 13.32
CA CYS A 20 0.38 -6.14 12.39
C CYS A 20 -0.21 -6.28 10.99
N LEU A 21 -0.50 -5.15 10.34
CA LEU A 21 -0.87 -5.15 8.94
C LEU A 21 0.38 -5.21 8.07
N SER A 22 0.33 -5.98 7.00
CA SER A 22 1.41 -6.08 6.04
C SER A 22 0.83 -5.90 4.63
N PRO A 23 1.30 -4.92 3.86
CA PRO A 23 0.85 -4.76 2.47
C PRO A 23 1.52 -5.78 1.57
N ASP A 24 0.94 -6.02 0.37
CA ASP A 24 1.53 -6.90 -0.63
C ASP A 24 2.84 -6.32 -1.17
N ALA A 25 2.90 -5.00 -1.34
CA ALA A 25 4.12 -4.29 -1.69
C ALA A 25 4.11 -2.92 -1.03
N SER A 26 5.28 -2.40 -0.70
CA SER A 26 5.38 -1.08 -0.07
C SER A 26 6.71 -0.41 -0.36
N TRP A 27 6.72 0.91 -0.18
CA TRP A 27 7.89 1.75 -0.30
C TRP A 27 7.99 2.65 0.93
N VAL A 28 9.18 2.73 1.48
CA VAL A 28 9.51 3.58 2.62
C VAL A 28 10.71 4.44 2.25
N SER A 29 10.68 5.72 2.60
CA SER A 29 11.82 6.60 2.37
C SER A 29 13.02 6.18 3.20
N TYR A 30 14.23 6.46 2.70
CA TYR A 30 15.48 6.20 3.44
C TYR A 30 15.50 6.89 4.79
N GLU A 31 15.00 8.11 4.88
CA GLU A 31 14.98 8.89 6.12
C GLU A 31 14.21 8.16 7.21
N ARG A 32 13.05 7.65 6.88
CA ARG A 32 12.21 6.95 7.85
C ARG A 32 12.76 5.56 8.18
N TRP A 33 13.27 4.87 7.17
CA TRP A 33 13.88 3.56 7.38
C TRP A 33 15.13 3.66 8.26
N ASN A 34 16.02 4.63 7.99
CA ASN A 34 17.25 4.82 8.73
C ASN A 34 17.02 5.36 10.15
N ALA A 35 15.85 5.92 10.43
CA ALA A 35 15.47 6.32 11.79
C ALA A 35 15.13 5.12 12.68
N LEU A 36 14.93 3.95 12.11
CA LEU A 36 14.67 2.72 12.87
C LEU A 36 15.97 2.12 13.39
N THR A 37 15.88 1.43 14.52
CA THR A 37 17.01 0.63 15.04
C THR A 37 17.25 -0.58 14.14
N ASP A 38 18.46 -1.16 14.22
CA ASP A 38 18.78 -2.37 13.47
C ASP A 38 17.81 -3.51 13.78
N LYS A 39 17.42 -3.62 15.05
CA LYS A 39 16.46 -4.62 15.51
C LYS A 39 15.07 -4.40 14.87
N GLN A 40 14.64 -3.16 14.78
CA GLN A 40 13.36 -2.81 14.15
C GLN A 40 13.37 -3.10 12.65
N GLN A 41 14.49 -2.80 11.98
CA GLN A 41 14.66 -3.11 10.55
C GLN A 41 14.66 -4.61 10.28
N ALA A 42 15.23 -5.40 11.19
CA ALA A 42 15.37 -6.84 11.04
C ALA A 42 14.08 -7.62 11.37
N SER A 43 13.12 -7.01 12.05
CA SER A 43 11.88 -7.66 12.44
C SER A 43 10.65 -6.90 11.88
N TYR A 44 9.81 -6.39 12.77
CA TYR A 44 8.64 -5.63 12.36
C TYR A 44 8.96 -4.15 12.38
N ALA A 45 9.15 -3.54 11.21
CA ALA A 45 9.33 -2.12 11.14
C ALA A 45 8.05 -1.42 11.64
N PRO A 46 8.10 -0.68 12.78
CA PRO A 46 6.90 -0.06 13.36
C PRO A 46 6.58 1.25 12.66
N LEU A 47 6.27 1.17 11.37
CA LEU A 47 5.96 2.35 10.58
C LEU A 47 4.90 2.03 9.51
N CYS A 48 4.15 3.05 9.14
CA CYS A 48 3.28 3.00 7.98
C CYS A 48 4.10 3.40 6.74
N PRO A 49 4.12 2.58 5.68
CA PRO A 49 4.80 2.97 4.46
C PRO A 49 4.14 4.19 3.83
N GLU A 50 4.92 4.99 3.14
CA GLU A 50 4.42 6.17 2.45
C GLU A 50 3.65 5.80 1.20
N PHE A 51 4.06 4.72 0.53
CA PHE A 51 3.37 4.15 -0.62
C PHE A 51 3.19 2.65 -0.42
N LEU A 52 2.02 2.13 -0.77
CA LEU A 52 1.75 0.70 -0.70
C LEU A 52 0.77 0.26 -1.79
N ILE A 53 0.82 -1.03 -2.07
CA ILE A 53 -0.08 -1.70 -3.01
C ILE A 53 -0.68 -2.90 -2.31
N GLU A 54 -2.00 -3.01 -2.36
CA GLU A 54 -2.75 -4.19 -1.95
C GLU A 54 -3.44 -4.81 -3.15
N ILE A 55 -3.37 -6.12 -3.27
CA ILE A 55 -3.95 -6.85 -4.40
C ILE A 55 -5.03 -7.80 -3.86
N LEU A 56 -6.22 -7.69 -4.40
CA LEU A 56 -7.34 -8.56 -4.02
C LEU A 56 -7.09 -9.97 -4.54
N SER A 57 -7.11 -10.95 -3.65
CA SER A 57 -7.04 -12.37 -4.04
C SER A 57 -8.45 -12.96 -4.18
N ALA A 58 -8.54 -14.16 -4.77
CA ALA A 58 -9.83 -14.82 -5.00
C ALA A 58 -10.61 -15.11 -3.71
N SER A 59 -9.90 -15.29 -2.59
CA SER A 59 -10.51 -15.56 -1.29
C SER A 59 -10.78 -14.30 -0.47
N ASP A 60 -10.34 -13.14 -0.92
CA ASP A 60 -10.51 -11.88 -0.20
C ASP A 60 -11.89 -11.28 -0.43
N SER A 61 -12.37 -10.51 0.56
CA SER A 61 -13.51 -9.64 0.41
C SER A 61 -13.03 -8.24 0.01
N LEU A 62 -13.57 -7.71 -1.08
CA LEU A 62 -13.26 -6.34 -1.51
C LEU A 62 -13.62 -5.32 -0.41
N LYS A 63 -14.74 -5.51 0.25
CA LYS A 63 -15.18 -4.62 1.32
C LYS A 63 -14.21 -4.61 2.51
N ILE A 64 -13.70 -5.77 2.88
CA ILE A 64 -12.71 -5.89 3.96
C ILE A 64 -11.40 -5.23 3.54
N LEU A 65 -10.98 -5.42 2.30
CA LEU A 65 -9.76 -4.83 1.79
C LEU A 65 -9.87 -3.30 1.68
N GLN A 66 -11.03 -2.79 1.29
CA GLN A 66 -11.29 -1.35 1.31
C GLN A 66 -11.18 -0.76 2.71
N ALA A 67 -11.71 -1.46 3.72
CA ALA A 67 -11.56 -1.04 5.11
C ALA A 67 -10.09 -1.03 5.55
N LYS A 68 -9.30 -1.99 5.11
CA LYS A 68 -7.86 -2.05 5.36
C LYS A 68 -7.14 -0.86 4.71
N MET A 69 -7.53 -0.47 3.50
CA MET A 69 -6.98 0.72 2.83
C MET A 69 -7.24 1.98 3.65
N ASP A 70 -8.44 2.12 4.21
CA ASP A 70 -8.77 3.26 5.07
C ASP A 70 -7.89 3.30 6.32
N VAL A 71 -7.57 2.15 6.89
CA VAL A 71 -6.64 2.04 8.03
C VAL A 71 -5.23 2.51 7.63
N TRP A 72 -4.73 2.08 6.46
CA TRP A 72 -3.44 2.54 5.97
C TRP A 72 -3.41 4.06 5.82
N MET A 73 -4.43 4.63 5.20
CA MET A 73 -4.50 6.08 4.99
C MET A 73 -4.60 6.86 6.30
N ALA A 74 -5.37 6.35 7.27
CA ALA A 74 -5.50 6.97 8.59
C ALA A 74 -4.21 6.94 9.39
N ASN A 75 -3.29 6.03 9.09
CA ASN A 75 -2.02 5.88 9.80
C ASN A 75 -0.83 6.52 9.09
N GLY A 76 -1.07 7.30 8.06
CA GLY A 76 -0.05 8.15 7.47
C GLY A 76 0.46 7.74 6.09
N ALA A 77 -0.13 6.75 5.46
CA ALA A 77 0.17 6.47 4.05
C ALA A 77 -0.17 7.69 3.20
N LYS A 78 0.68 8.01 2.24
CA LYS A 78 0.48 9.16 1.35
C LYS A 78 -0.18 8.76 0.06
N LEU A 79 0.10 7.55 -0.41
CA LEU A 79 -0.44 6.99 -1.63
C LEU A 79 -0.59 5.48 -1.47
N ALA A 80 -1.74 4.96 -1.86
CA ALA A 80 -1.99 3.52 -1.81
C ALA A 80 -2.86 3.09 -3.00
N TRP A 81 -2.54 1.94 -3.57
CA TRP A 81 -3.30 1.36 -4.66
C TRP A 81 -3.97 0.08 -4.22
N LEU A 82 -5.26 -0.03 -4.48
CA LEU A 82 -6.01 -1.26 -4.34
C LEU A 82 -6.27 -1.84 -5.73
N VAL A 83 -5.61 -2.94 -6.03
CA VAL A 83 -5.74 -3.63 -7.32
C VAL A 83 -6.76 -4.74 -7.19
N ASP A 84 -7.81 -4.68 -8.00
CA ASP A 84 -8.83 -5.71 -8.11
C ASP A 84 -8.74 -6.36 -9.49
N PRO A 85 -8.06 -7.52 -9.61
CA PRO A 85 -7.94 -8.20 -10.92
C PRO A 85 -9.27 -8.76 -11.42
N TYR A 86 -10.21 -9.03 -10.53
CA TYR A 86 -11.51 -9.63 -10.88
C TYR A 86 -12.49 -8.60 -11.42
N GLY A 87 -12.52 -7.42 -10.79
CA GLY A 87 -13.30 -6.29 -11.28
C GLY A 87 -12.57 -5.44 -12.32
N ALA A 88 -11.30 -5.75 -12.57
CA ALA A 88 -10.43 -5.02 -13.51
C ALA A 88 -10.34 -3.53 -13.17
N THR A 89 -10.12 -3.22 -11.89
CA THR A 89 -10.00 -1.84 -11.41
C THR A 89 -8.76 -1.63 -10.58
N ILE A 90 -8.29 -0.38 -10.55
CA ILE A 90 -7.31 0.09 -9.56
C ILE A 90 -7.90 1.31 -8.87
N ALA A 91 -8.04 1.23 -7.55
CA ALA A 91 -8.45 2.36 -6.74
C ALA A 91 -7.20 3.06 -6.20
N ILE A 92 -7.11 4.35 -6.43
CA ILE A 92 -5.99 5.18 -6.00
C ILE A 92 -6.42 5.98 -4.77
N TYR A 93 -5.77 5.72 -3.65
CA TYR A 93 -5.99 6.43 -2.40
C TYR A 93 -4.86 7.42 -2.20
N ARG A 94 -5.21 8.70 -2.07
CA ARG A 94 -4.25 9.78 -1.75
C ARG A 94 -4.64 10.44 -0.45
N ALA A 95 -3.65 10.84 0.34
CA ALA A 95 -3.89 11.55 1.59
C ALA A 95 -4.70 12.82 1.32
N GLY A 96 -5.79 12.98 2.07
CA GLY A 96 -6.65 14.17 1.96
C GLY A 96 -7.61 14.19 0.79
N ALA A 97 -7.72 13.10 0.03
CA ALA A 97 -8.60 13.03 -1.14
C ALA A 97 -9.46 11.77 -1.12
N ALA A 98 -10.61 11.83 -1.79
CA ALA A 98 -11.44 10.65 -2.02
C ALA A 98 -10.74 9.69 -3.00
N PRO A 99 -10.97 8.37 -2.88
CA PRO A 99 -10.38 7.40 -3.81
C PRO A 99 -10.82 7.65 -5.26
N GLU A 100 -9.86 7.52 -6.17
CA GLU A 100 -10.10 7.54 -7.61
C GLU A 100 -10.04 6.12 -8.15
N VAL A 101 -11.03 5.72 -8.95
CA VAL A 101 -11.08 4.37 -9.51
C VAL A 101 -10.82 4.42 -11.01
N LEU A 102 -9.81 3.68 -11.46
CA LEU A 102 -9.50 3.51 -12.87
C LEU A 102 -10.02 2.17 -13.35
N GLN A 103 -10.68 2.17 -14.50
CA GLN A 103 -11.19 0.96 -15.14
C GLN A 103 -10.16 0.43 -16.13
N LYS A 104 -9.66 -0.77 -15.87
CA LYS A 104 -8.82 -1.52 -16.81
C LYS A 104 -7.67 -0.69 -17.41
N PRO A 105 -6.90 0.06 -16.61
CA PRO A 105 -5.83 0.87 -17.17
C PRO A 105 -4.73 0.01 -17.76
N ASP A 106 -4.09 0.48 -18.83
CA ASP A 106 -2.92 -0.20 -19.43
C ASP A 106 -1.67 0.01 -18.58
N SER A 107 -1.58 1.16 -17.95
CA SER A 107 -0.48 1.50 -17.06
C SER A 107 -0.95 2.53 -16.04
N ILE A 108 -0.19 2.67 -14.96
CA ILE A 108 -0.47 3.66 -13.92
C ILE A 108 0.85 4.31 -13.48
N GLU A 109 0.84 5.63 -13.38
CA GLU A 109 1.95 6.41 -12.84
C GLU A 109 1.62 6.83 -11.41
N ALA A 110 2.59 6.69 -10.52
CA ALA A 110 2.35 6.92 -9.11
C ALA A 110 2.30 8.41 -8.74
N GLY A 111 3.24 9.21 -9.22
CA GLY A 111 3.45 10.55 -8.67
C GLY A 111 4.08 10.49 -7.28
N GLU A 112 4.06 11.61 -6.56
CA GLU A 112 4.61 11.65 -5.20
C GLU A 112 3.88 10.68 -4.26
N PRO A 113 4.58 10.01 -3.34
CA PRO A 113 5.99 10.15 -2.94
C PRO A 113 6.99 9.37 -3.80
N VAL A 114 6.53 8.67 -4.82
CA VAL A 114 7.36 7.80 -5.68
C VAL A 114 7.32 8.28 -7.12
N ALA A 115 7.47 9.58 -7.33
CA ALA A 115 7.45 10.18 -8.65
C ALA A 115 8.40 9.46 -9.62
N GLY A 116 7.92 9.17 -10.83
CA GLY A 116 8.66 8.40 -11.82
C GLY A 116 8.37 6.90 -11.78
N PHE A 117 7.74 6.39 -10.73
CA PHE A 117 7.33 5.00 -10.72
C PHE A 117 6.12 4.79 -11.63
N ARG A 118 6.23 3.84 -12.55
CA ARG A 118 5.16 3.48 -13.48
C ARG A 118 5.02 1.96 -13.50
N LEU A 119 3.79 1.50 -13.38
CA LEU A 119 3.46 0.08 -13.44
C LEU A 119 2.65 -0.20 -14.71
N THR A 120 3.10 -1.15 -15.50
CA THR A 120 2.33 -1.66 -16.64
C THR A 120 1.30 -2.66 -16.09
N THR A 121 0.03 -2.38 -16.28
CA THR A 121 -1.07 -3.13 -15.68
C THR A 121 -1.87 -3.96 -16.68
N SER A 122 -1.61 -3.82 -17.96
CA SER A 122 -2.38 -4.49 -19.02
C SER A 122 -2.46 -6.01 -18.86
N ARG A 123 -1.42 -6.64 -18.29
CA ARG A 123 -1.40 -8.10 -18.07
C ARG A 123 -2.26 -8.56 -16.90
N LEU A 124 -2.65 -7.64 -16.03
CA LEU A 124 -3.49 -7.99 -14.87
C LEU A 124 -4.93 -8.32 -15.28
N TRP A 125 -5.32 -7.86 -16.46
CA TRP A 125 -6.70 -7.96 -16.95
C TRP A 125 -6.90 -9.09 -17.96
N ALA A 126 -5.93 -9.90 -18.16
CA ALA A 126 -5.99 -10.97 -19.16
C ALA A 126 -7.01 -12.07 -18.79
#